data_8ba397b39503cb6da7020abb837d48c5
#
_entry.id   8ba397b39503cb6da7020abb837d48c5
#
_cell.length_a   1.000
_cell.length_b   1.000
_cell.length_c   1.000
_cell.angle_alpha   90.00
_cell.angle_beta   90.00
_cell.angle_gamma   90.00
#
_symmetry.space_group_name_H-M   'P 1'
#
loop_
_entity.id
_entity.type
_entity.pdbx_description
1 polymer ?
#
loop_
_entity_poly.entity_id
_entity_poly.type
_entity_poly.pdbx_seq_one_letter_code
_entity_poly.pdbx_strand_id
1 'polypeptide(L)'
;MPLYEKVRFTTKLQRGNRFQVSKYVRWKYKLETNQTLKVTLIVIGVWNTLQVFLARMSQDGRIVIPKTNMTLMQNREVELAGYVLNVTLEPF
;
A
#
# COMPACT_ATOMS: atom_id res chain seq x y z
N MET A 1 -13.71 8.82 -12.35
CA MET A 1 -12.68 9.86 -12.24
C MET A 1 -11.49 9.33 -11.45
N PRO A 2 -10.26 9.64 -11.85
CA PRO A 2 -9.11 9.23 -11.07
C PRO A 2 -9.07 9.91 -9.71
N LEU A 3 -8.30 9.34 -8.80
CA LEU A 3 -8.08 9.90 -7.48
C LEU A 3 -7.42 11.28 -7.59
N TYR A 4 -7.94 12.26 -6.87
CA TYR A 4 -7.39 13.61 -6.81
C TYR A 4 -7.23 14.13 -5.39
N GLU A 5 -7.46 13.29 -4.40
CA GLU A 5 -7.30 13.64 -2.98
C GLU A 5 -6.55 12.55 -2.22
N LYS A 6 -6.09 12.89 -1.03
CA LYS A 6 -5.39 11.96 -0.16
C LYS A 6 -6.39 11.00 0.50
N VAL A 7 -6.09 9.72 0.48
CA VAL A 7 -6.90 8.67 1.07
C VAL A 7 -6.06 7.87 2.04
N ARG A 8 -6.58 7.64 3.25
CA ARG A 8 -5.93 6.81 4.27
C ARG A 8 -6.79 5.61 4.61
N PHE A 9 -6.14 4.47 4.77
CA PHE A 9 -6.82 3.25 5.21
C PHE A 9 -5.82 2.29 5.84
N THR A 10 -6.34 1.27 6.50
CA THR A 10 -5.52 0.18 7.05
C THR A 10 -5.83 -1.10 6.29
N THR A 11 -4.82 -1.95 6.13
CA THR A 11 -4.95 -3.24 5.48
C THR A 11 -3.84 -4.15 5.98
N LYS A 12 -3.98 -5.45 5.74
CA LYS A 12 -2.94 -6.42 6.12
C LYS A 12 -1.99 -6.65 4.97
N LEU A 13 -0.70 -6.77 5.28
CA LEU A 13 0.30 -7.16 4.30
C LEU A 13 0.11 -8.62 3.95
N GLN A 14 -0.03 -8.92 2.66
CA GLN A 14 -0.20 -10.27 2.15
C GLN A 14 1.14 -10.87 1.73
N ARG A 15 1.18 -12.18 1.59
CA ARG A 15 2.33 -12.86 0.99
C ARG A 15 2.53 -12.35 -0.43
N GLY A 16 3.77 -12.30 -0.87
CA GLY A 16 4.11 -11.73 -2.18
C GLY A 16 4.28 -10.21 -2.15
N ASN A 17 4.44 -9.63 -0.96
CA ASN A 17 4.77 -8.21 -0.77
C ASN A 17 3.72 -7.30 -1.39
N ARG A 18 2.45 -7.60 -1.15
CA ARG A 18 1.33 -6.83 -1.67
C ARG A 18 0.25 -6.67 -0.63
N PHE A 19 -0.61 -5.70 -0.85
CA PHE A 19 -1.77 -5.49 0.02
C PHE A 19 -3.01 -5.19 -0.83
N GLN A 20 -4.16 -5.45 -0.24
CA GLN A 20 -5.46 -5.27 -0.88
C GLN A 20 -6.02 -3.90 -0.52
N VAL A 21 -6.43 -3.13 -1.51
CA VAL A 21 -7.25 -1.94 -1.31
C VAL A 21 -8.70 -2.42 -1.26
N SER A 22 -9.42 -2.11 -0.18
CA SER A 22 -10.77 -2.61 -0.02
C SER A 22 -11.69 -2.14 -1.15
N LYS A 23 -12.69 -2.95 -1.45
CA LYS A 23 -13.68 -2.63 -2.48
C LYS A 23 -14.40 -1.33 -2.17
N TYR A 24 -14.69 -1.09 -0.89
CA TYR A 24 -15.32 0.14 -0.43
C TYR A 24 -14.47 1.38 -0.73
N VAL A 25 -13.17 1.33 -0.45
CA VAL A 25 -12.24 2.43 -0.70
C VAL A 25 -12.12 2.69 -2.21
N ARG A 26 -11.98 1.63 -3.00
CA ARG A 26 -11.88 1.75 -4.45
C ARG A 26 -13.13 2.42 -5.05
N TRP A 27 -14.28 2.03 -4.57
CA TRP A 27 -15.56 2.56 -5.04
C TRP A 27 -15.77 4.02 -4.59
N LYS A 28 -15.53 4.28 -3.31
CA LYS A 28 -15.78 5.61 -2.72
C LYS A 28 -14.92 6.69 -3.37
N TYR A 29 -13.65 6.40 -3.63
CA TYR A 29 -12.69 7.36 -4.16
C TYR A 29 -12.43 7.16 -5.65
N LYS A 30 -13.15 6.28 -6.29
CA LYS A 30 -13.07 6.02 -7.74
C LYS A 30 -11.66 5.75 -8.23
N LEU A 31 -10.96 4.86 -7.53
CA LEU A 31 -9.59 4.50 -7.88
C LEU A 31 -9.55 3.76 -9.21
N GLU A 32 -8.60 4.13 -10.05
CA GLU A 32 -8.42 3.55 -11.38
C GLU A 32 -7.08 2.82 -11.48
N THR A 33 -7.04 1.75 -12.26
CA THR A 33 -5.86 0.90 -12.39
C THR A 33 -4.73 1.54 -13.18
N ASN A 34 -5.03 2.49 -14.04
CA ASN A 34 -4.03 3.14 -14.89
C ASN A 34 -3.45 4.41 -14.28
N GLN A 35 -3.90 4.81 -13.10
CA GLN A 35 -3.39 5.98 -12.42
C GLN A 35 -2.18 5.62 -11.58
N THR A 36 -1.10 6.39 -11.73
CA THR A 36 0.06 6.28 -10.85
C THR A 36 -0.25 6.99 -9.54
N LEU A 37 -0.04 6.28 -8.44
CA LEU A 37 -0.31 6.78 -7.09
C LEU A 37 0.99 6.87 -6.31
N LYS A 38 1.10 7.89 -5.47
CA LYS A 38 2.13 7.96 -4.45
C LYS A 38 1.62 7.21 -3.23
N VAL A 39 2.31 6.14 -2.87
CA VAL A 39 1.94 5.29 -1.75
C VAL A 39 2.87 5.56 -0.60
N THR A 40 2.30 5.93 0.55
CA THR A 40 3.03 6.07 1.80
C THR A 40 2.48 5.02 2.76
N LEU A 41 3.34 4.20 3.33
CA LEU A 41 2.89 3.19 4.28
C LEU A 41 3.82 3.04 5.46
N ILE A 42 3.27 2.56 6.55
CA ILE A 42 4.01 2.21 7.75
C ILE A 42 3.39 0.92 8.31
N VAL A 43 4.24 0.02 8.83
CA VAL A 43 3.77 -1.19 9.51
C VAL A 43 3.48 -0.83 10.95
N ILE A 44 2.23 -1.02 11.36
CA ILE A 44 1.81 -0.68 12.72
C ILE A 44 2.50 -1.61 13.72
N GLY A 45 3.15 -1.02 14.72
CA GLY A 45 3.86 -1.76 15.76
C GLY A 45 5.29 -2.14 15.43
N VAL A 46 5.80 -1.74 14.28
CA VAL A 46 7.20 -2.01 13.88
C VAL A 46 7.90 -0.69 13.57
N TRP A 47 9.06 -0.47 14.19
CA TRP A 47 9.84 0.75 14.03
C TRP A 47 10.52 0.82 12.65
N ASN A 48 10.69 2.05 12.14
CA ASN A 48 11.43 2.34 10.91
C ASN A 48 10.89 1.64 9.67
N THR A 49 9.56 1.55 9.58
CA THR A 49 8.91 0.91 8.43
C THR A 49 8.22 1.90 7.49
N LEU A 50 8.41 3.20 7.70
CA LEU A 50 7.85 4.22 6.81
C LEU A 50 8.50 4.13 5.43
N GLN A 51 7.68 3.89 4.40
CA GLN A 51 8.13 3.81 3.02
C GLN A 51 7.24 4.62 2.10
N VAL A 52 7.83 5.19 1.07
CA VAL A 52 7.14 5.95 0.04
C VAL A 52 7.56 5.43 -1.31
N PHE A 53 6.61 5.13 -2.17
CA PHE A 53 6.89 4.65 -3.52
C PHE A 53 5.73 4.99 -4.46
N LEU A 54 5.98 4.87 -5.76
CA LEU A 54 4.96 5.06 -6.78
C LEU A 54 4.48 3.69 -7.25
N ALA A 55 3.18 3.54 -7.41
CA ALA A 55 2.60 2.29 -7.83
C ALA A 55 1.26 2.50 -8.54
N ARG A 56 0.84 1.47 -9.27
CA ARG A 56 -0.49 1.39 -9.85
C ARG A 56 -1.21 0.21 -9.24
N MET A 57 -2.51 0.39 -9.00
CA MET A 57 -3.35 -0.68 -8.47
C MET A 57 -3.68 -1.67 -9.59
N SER A 58 -3.63 -2.97 -9.30
CA SER A 58 -4.06 -3.99 -10.25
C SER A 58 -5.59 -4.02 -10.37
N GLN A 59 -6.10 -4.76 -11.36
CA GLN A 59 -7.55 -4.85 -11.59
C GLN A 59 -8.30 -5.45 -10.41
N ASP A 60 -7.66 -6.34 -9.65
CA ASP A 60 -8.26 -6.94 -8.46
C ASP A 60 -8.06 -6.11 -7.19
N GLY A 61 -7.53 -4.89 -7.34
CA GLY A 61 -7.40 -3.94 -6.25
C GLY A 61 -6.20 -4.12 -5.36
N ARG A 62 -5.15 -4.78 -5.84
CA ARG A 62 -3.91 -4.99 -5.10
C ARG A 62 -2.83 -4.02 -5.53
N ILE A 63 -2.01 -3.62 -4.56
CA ILE A 63 -0.82 -2.82 -4.83
C ILE A 63 0.39 -3.64 -4.37
N VAL A 64 1.36 -3.80 -5.27
CA VAL A 64 2.60 -4.52 -4.98
C VAL A 64 3.62 -3.54 -4.43
N ILE A 65 4.22 -3.89 -3.29
CA ILE A 65 5.29 -3.10 -2.70
C ILE A 65 6.59 -3.44 -3.42
N PRO A 66 7.35 -2.44 -3.93
CA PRO A 66 8.61 -2.72 -4.59
C PRO A 66 9.57 -3.49 -3.68
N LYS A 67 10.34 -4.39 -4.25
CA LYS A 67 11.28 -5.24 -3.52
C LYS A 67 12.26 -4.41 -2.68
N THR A 68 12.74 -3.29 -3.22
CA THR A 68 13.65 -2.40 -2.50
C THR A 68 13.01 -1.87 -1.21
N ASN A 69 11.76 -1.46 -1.27
CA ASN A 69 11.04 -0.97 -0.09
C ASN A 69 10.81 -2.09 0.93
N MET A 70 10.50 -3.29 0.46
CA MET A 70 10.35 -4.44 1.35
C MET A 70 11.64 -4.77 2.07
N THR A 71 12.78 -4.73 1.36
CA THR A 71 14.09 -4.97 1.96
C THR A 71 14.42 -3.96 3.05
N LEU A 72 14.03 -2.70 2.85
CA LEU A 72 14.27 -1.65 3.84
C LEU A 72 13.39 -1.78 5.08
N MET A 73 12.17 -2.32 4.92
CA MET A 73 11.24 -2.51 6.03
C MET A 73 11.50 -3.78 6.81
N GLN A 74 11.86 -4.85 6.10
CA GLN A 74 11.87 -6.19 6.66
C GLN A 74 13.18 -6.47 7.36
N ASN A 75 13.10 -6.75 8.66
CA ASN A 75 14.21 -7.24 9.44
C ASN A 75 14.39 -8.73 9.14
N ARG A 76 15.63 -9.23 9.20
CA ARG A 76 15.96 -10.65 8.96
C ARG A 76 15.17 -11.62 9.85
N GLU A 77 14.78 -11.16 11.04
CA GLU A 77 14.13 -12.00 12.04
C GLU A 77 12.63 -11.89 12.05
N VAL A 78 12.03 -10.97 11.26
CA VAL A 78 10.61 -10.68 11.32
C VAL A 78 10.01 -10.76 9.91
N GLU A 79 9.10 -11.71 9.74
CA GLU A 79 8.26 -11.75 8.55
C GLU A 79 7.08 -10.82 8.76
N LEU A 80 6.88 -9.87 7.85
CA LEU A 80 5.85 -8.85 7.99
C LEU A 80 4.48 -9.26 7.43
N ALA A 81 4.39 -10.40 6.75
CA ALA A 81 3.11 -10.89 6.23
C ALA A 81 2.11 -11.06 7.37
N GLY A 82 0.92 -10.53 7.19
CA GLY A 82 -0.12 -10.53 8.22
C GLY A 82 -0.12 -9.32 9.13
N TYR A 83 0.95 -8.52 9.14
CA TYR A 83 0.98 -7.28 9.91
C TYR A 83 0.04 -6.25 9.29
N VAL A 84 -0.50 -5.37 10.11
CA VAL A 84 -1.39 -4.30 9.66
C VAL A 84 -0.56 -3.12 9.16
N LEU A 85 -0.91 -2.64 7.98
CA LEU A 85 -0.30 -1.46 7.37
C LEU A 85 -1.24 -0.26 7.51
N ASN A 86 -0.68 0.89 7.80
CA ASN A 86 -1.37 2.16 7.64
C ASN A 86 -0.91 2.77 6.32
N VAL A 87 -1.83 2.88 5.37
CA VAL A 87 -1.53 3.26 4.00
C VAL A 87 -2.16 4.58 3.65
N THR A 88 -1.40 5.45 3.00
CA THR A 88 -1.89 6.71 2.43
C THR A 88 -1.65 6.68 0.93
N LEU A 89 -2.70 6.90 0.16
CA LEU A 89 -2.63 7.03 -1.29
C LEU A 89 -2.83 8.49 -1.67
N GLU A 90 -1.97 8.99 -2.55
CA GLU A 90 -2.06 10.35 -3.06
C GLU A 90 -1.94 10.33 -4.59
N PRO A 91 -2.57 11.28 -5.28
CA PRO A 91 -2.31 11.46 -6.71
C PRO A 91 -0.85 11.82 -6.94
N PHE A 92 -0.33 11.34 -8.02
CA PHE A 92 1.04 11.66 -8.42
C PHE A 92 1.06 12.66 -9.57
#